data_75abd7141f69a85a3a61bd81794c06b2
#
_entry.id   75abd7141f69a85a3a61bd81794c06b2
#
_cell.length_a   1.000
_cell.length_b   1.000
_cell.length_c   1.000
_cell.angle_alpha   90.00
_cell.angle_beta   90.00
_cell.angle_gamma   90.00
#
_symmetry.space_group_name_H-M   'P 1'
#
loop_
_entity.id
_entity.type
_entity.pdbx_description
1 polymer ?
#
loop_
_entity_poly.entity_id
_entity_poly.type
_entity_poly.pdbx_seq_one_letter_code
_entity_poly.pdbx_strand_id
1 'polypeptide(L)'
;MLVDKDHSVELSITEGGLVASMKVIPASPEVSGLNVEDLLKAIQEGGIIFGVVPEEVEKLVRQNVFNKWVIIARGEKPGEGKDGSIRFHFNTERTKVHITEDASGKVNLRDLNLIQNVKKGDILCELIPPISGKSGMSVKGEELPSKPGKEAKLPSGKNVTTSADRNHMYSAIDGMVLWLENAVNVEPCYVVHDVDASVGNIRFNGSVVVQGEVGDGYEIHANEDITIATTVGRVVLEAGGNIKIAGGILGQEKAIITANGNIHTKFIQDAHVKSEKEIVVNDYIRNSLVSAMGPVVIKNANGFIATSKVSSDCWIYCHTAGQEDAGVETELSIGHSPVLHQEQKRIKDEIAEKIEDLLKLQSSLSKLRVLKATSELSRQQEMLYNKILDTIETLRITLTQQNAKILEIVEKIHKTYQGNIYIEGTVHERTNIYIGMASKMITSAQNGVHFYLKEGQITEAEFTLVSDVKKVLESGE
;
A
#
# COMPACT_ATOMS: atom_id res chain seq x y z
N MET A 1 40.24 -3.65 -66.05
CA MET A 1 41.53 -4.12 -65.49
C MET A 1 42.00 -5.31 -66.31
N LEU A 2 43.26 -5.33 -66.77
CA LEU A 2 43.87 -6.46 -67.54
C LEU A 2 44.24 -7.54 -66.49
N VAL A 3 43.80 -8.78 -66.67
CA VAL A 3 44.10 -9.92 -65.83
C VAL A 3 45.25 -10.72 -66.38
N ASP A 4 45.27 -10.88 -67.71
CA ASP A 4 46.33 -11.46 -68.48
C ASP A 4 46.36 -10.81 -69.88
N LYS A 5 47.17 -11.37 -70.87
CA LYS A 5 47.24 -10.85 -72.21
C LYS A 5 45.96 -11.01 -73.03
N ASP A 6 45.10 -11.91 -72.60
CA ASP A 6 43.92 -12.39 -73.34
C ASP A 6 42.59 -12.12 -72.63
N HIS A 7 42.62 -11.66 -71.35
CA HIS A 7 41.40 -11.41 -70.53
C HIS A 7 41.48 -10.06 -69.85
N SER A 8 40.35 -9.36 -69.81
CA SER A 8 40.09 -8.21 -68.92
C SER A 8 38.87 -8.45 -68.02
N VAL A 9 38.86 -7.80 -66.85
CA VAL A 9 37.76 -7.85 -65.93
C VAL A 9 37.19 -6.47 -65.62
N GLU A 10 35.90 -6.41 -65.53
CA GLU A 10 35.13 -5.32 -64.93
C GLU A 10 34.63 -5.72 -63.57
N LEU A 11 34.86 -4.88 -62.57
CA LEU A 11 34.37 -5.04 -61.20
C LEU A 11 33.27 -4.01 -60.95
N SER A 12 32.18 -4.46 -60.35
CA SER A 12 31.08 -3.58 -59.92
C SER A 12 30.76 -3.85 -58.47
N ILE A 13 30.76 -2.81 -57.65
CA ILE A 13 30.35 -2.89 -56.25
C ILE A 13 29.04 -2.12 -56.11
N THR A 14 28.03 -2.74 -55.49
CA THR A 14 26.72 -2.10 -55.27
C THR A 14 26.83 -0.91 -54.34
N GLU A 15 25.87 0.04 -54.44
CA GLU A 15 25.68 1.07 -53.42
C GLU A 15 25.55 0.45 -52.05
N GLY A 16 26.35 0.94 -51.08
CA GLY A 16 26.43 0.33 -49.74
C GLY A 16 27.50 -0.75 -49.54
N GLY A 17 28.23 -1.13 -50.62
CA GLY A 17 29.40 -2.00 -50.48
C GLY A 17 29.14 -3.45 -50.11
N LEU A 18 27.88 -3.96 -50.21
CA LEU A 18 27.50 -5.29 -49.74
C LEU A 18 27.62 -6.42 -50.73
N VAL A 19 27.73 -6.12 -52.03
CA VAL A 19 27.87 -7.12 -53.09
C VAL A 19 28.89 -6.64 -54.09
N ALA A 20 29.87 -7.45 -54.40
CA ALA A 20 30.77 -7.25 -55.54
C ALA A 20 30.49 -8.27 -56.62
N SER A 21 30.40 -7.80 -57.83
CA SER A 21 30.24 -8.62 -59.02
C SER A 21 31.41 -8.40 -59.97
N MET A 22 31.80 -9.45 -60.69
CA MET A 22 32.81 -9.46 -61.71
C MET A 22 32.23 -9.85 -63.07
N LYS A 23 32.70 -9.23 -64.10
CA LYS A 23 32.42 -9.63 -65.47
C LYS A 23 33.76 -9.83 -66.19
N VAL A 24 33.99 -11.01 -66.67
CA VAL A 24 35.20 -11.36 -67.47
C VAL A 24 34.96 -11.12 -68.97
N ILE A 25 35.83 -10.42 -69.62
CA ILE A 25 35.73 -10.08 -71.04
C ILE A 25 36.95 -10.65 -71.75
N PRO A 26 36.81 -11.67 -72.64
CA PRO A 26 37.92 -12.21 -73.44
C PRO A 26 38.29 -11.29 -74.58
N ALA A 27 39.53 -11.25 -74.93
CA ALA A 27 40.07 -10.42 -76.06
C ALA A 27 39.58 -10.95 -77.42
N SER A 28 39.32 -12.23 -77.56
CA SER A 28 38.71 -12.84 -78.71
C SER A 28 37.84 -14.04 -78.35
N PRO A 29 36.87 -14.44 -79.23
CA PRO A 29 35.97 -15.56 -78.95
C PRO A 29 36.60 -16.96 -78.76
N GLU A 30 37.86 -17.14 -79.22
CA GLU A 30 38.57 -18.44 -79.19
C GLU A 30 39.52 -18.60 -78.02
N VAL A 31 39.58 -17.59 -77.11
CA VAL A 31 40.49 -17.59 -75.97
C VAL A 31 39.90 -18.48 -74.84
N SER A 32 40.69 -19.46 -74.36
CA SER A 32 40.47 -20.31 -73.24
C SER A 32 41.73 -20.37 -72.38
N GLY A 33 41.61 -20.63 -71.10
CA GLY A 33 42.75 -20.76 -70.20
C GLY A 33 42.85 -19.73 -69.07
N LEU A 34 41.69 -19.20 -68.67
CA LEU A 34 41.58 -18.30 -67.52
C LEU A 34 42.04 -19.04 -66.20
N ASN A 35 42.86 -18.34 -65.37
CA ASN A 35 43.38 -18.87 -64.15
C ASN A 35 42.69 -18.25 -62.95
N VAL A 36 42.33 -19.11 -61.95
CA VAL A 36 41.66 -18.67 -60.71
C VAL A 36 42.53 -17.69 -59.92
N GLU A 37 43.87 -17.91 -59.90
CA GLU A 37 44.78 -17.07 -59.15
C GLU A 37 44.84 -15.62 -59.71
N ASP A 38 44.80 -15.49 -61.02
CA ASP A 38 44.79 -14.17 -61.66
C ASP A 38 43.50 -13.40 -61.42
N LEU A 39 42.35 -14.10 -61.37
CA LEU A 39 41.08 -13.50 -60.95
C LEU A 39 41.07 -13.07 -59.50
N LEU A 40 41.57 -13.90 -58.60
CA LEU A 40 41.68 -13.55 -57.18
C LEU A 40 42.59 -12.33 -56.96
N LYS A 41 43.69 -12.26 -57.68
CA LYS A 41 44.60 -11.09 -57.66
C LYS A 41 43.89 -9.83 -58.16
N ALA A 42 43.14 -9.93 -59.28
CA ALA A 42 42.33 -8.83 -59.77
C ALA A 42 41.25 -8.37 -58.82
N ILE A 43 40.62 -9.29 -58.10
CA ILE A 43 39.65 -9.00 -57.01
C ILE A 43 40.34 -8.19 -55.91
N GLN A 44 41.52 -8.63 -55.46
CA GLN A 44 42.26 -7.95 -54.39
C GLN A 44 42.79 -6.56 -54.85
N GLU A 45 43.30 -6.43 -56.08
CA GLU A 45 43.71 -5.15 -56.65
C GLU A 45 42.52 -4.21 -56.86
N GLY A 46 41.30 -4.75 -57.09
CA GLY A 46 40.06 -3.98 -57.13
C GLY A 46 39.54 -3.55 -55.75
N GLY A 47 40.31 -3.81 -54.67
CA GLY A 47 39.96 -3.41 -53.29
C GLY A 47 38.89 -4.28 -52.64
N ILE A 48 38.62 -5.47 -53.16
CA ILE A 48 37.65 -6.43 -52.56
C ILE A 48 38.44 -7.40 -51.68
N ILE A 49 38.34 -7.21 -50.35
CA ILE A 49 39.15 -7.94 -49.36
C ILE A 49 38.29 -8.76 -48.37
N PHE A 50 36.99 -8.58 -48.39
CA PHE A 50 36.10 -9.27 -47.45
C PHE A 50 34.97 -10.03 -48.18
N GLY A 51 34.65 -11.22 -47.71
CA GLY A 51 33.46 -12.00 -48.14
C GLY A 51 33.57 -12.53 -49.56
N VAL A 52 34.77 -12.69 -50.10
CA VAL A 52 35.00 -13.32 -51.40
C VAL A 52 34.49 -14.76 -51.33
N VAL A 53 33.77 -15.19 -52.36
CA VAL A 53 33.22 -16.53 -52.54
C VAL A 53 34.07 -17.31 -53.52
N PRO A 54 35.09 -18.07 -53.09
CA PRO A 54 36.03 -18.75 -53.97
C PRO A 54 35.37 -19.69 -54.96
N GLU A 55 34.29 -20.34 -54.50
CA GLU A 55 33.52 -21.30 -55.31
C GLU A 55 32.90 -20.63 -56.58
N GLU A 56 32.42 -19.41 -56.47
CA GLU A 56 31.87 -18.67 -57.59
C GLU A 56 32.98 -18.18 -58.57
N VAL A 57 34.14 -17.86 -58.06
CA VAL A 57 35.33 -17.54 -58.87
C VAL A 57 35.83 -18.78 -59.60
N GLU A 58 35.87 -19.95 -58.94
CA GLU A 58 36.23 -21.21 -59.60
C GLU A 58 35.20 -21.62 -60.67
N LYS A 59 33.91 -21.41 -60.43
CA LYS A 59 32.85 -21.68 -61.46
C LYS A 59 33.04 -20.82 -62.69
N LEU A 60 33.39 -19.52 -62.54
CA LEU A 60 33.69 -18.63 -63.65
C LEU A 60 34.75 -19.22 -64.57
N VAL A 61 35.82 -19.77 -63.97
CA VAL A 61 36.91 -20.42 -64.71
C VAL A 61 36.50 -21.74 -65.33
N ARG A 62 35.89 -22.68 -64.55
CA ARG A 62 35.52 -24.01 -65.01
C ARG A 62 34.48 -24.02 -66.09
N GLN A 63 33.53 -23.04 -66.07
CA GLN A 63 32.40 -22.97 -67.00
C GLN A 63 32.65 -21.97 -68.15
N ASN A 64 33.83 -21.34 -68.21
CA ASN A 64 34.17 -20.29 -69.20
C ASN A 64 33.06 -19.23 -69.30
N VAL A 65 32.62 -18.69 -68.12
CA VAL A 65 31.54 -17.69 -68.07
C VAL A 65 32.05 -16.31 -68.44
N PHE A 66 31.87 -15.93 -69.69
CA PHE A 66 32.31 -14.64 -70.22
C PHE A 66 31.14 -13.69 -70.42
N ASN A 67 31.41 -12.39 -70.41
CA ASN A 67 30.44 -11.31 -70.66
C ASN A 67 29.20 -11.28 -69.78
N LYS A 68 29.21 -11.96 -68.64
CA LYS A 68 28.11 -11.96 -67.63
C LYS A 68 28.60 -11.49 -66.29
N TRP A 69 27.79 -10.72 -65.59
CA TRP A 69 28.03 -10.32 -64.19
C TRP A 69 27.77 -11.53 -63.28
N VAL A 70 28.77 -11.89 -62.50
CA VAL A 70 28.70 -12.93 -61.49
C VAL A 70 29.09 -12.32 -60.12
N ILE A 71 28.32 -12.62 -59.08
CA ILE A 71 28.59 -12.18 -57.74
C ILE A 71 29.80 -12.97 -57.20
N ILE A 72 30.87 -12.24 -56.85
CA ILE A 72 32.15 -12.84 -56.40
C ILE A 72 32.43 -12.58 -54.93
N ALA A 73 31.77 -11.58 -54.31
CA ALA A 73 31.90 -11.32 -52.90
C ALA A 73 30.60 -10.80 -52.28
N ARG A 74 30.38 -11.14 -51.01
CA ARG A 74 29.25 -10.68 -50.23
C ARG A 74 29.75 -10.13 -48.89
N GLY A 75 29.42 -8.90 -48.59
CA GLY A 75 29.59 -8.28 -47.28
C GLY A 75 28.56 -8.78 -46.26
N GLU A 76 28.77 -8.44 -45.03
CA GLU A 76 27.81 -8.66 -43.95
C GLU A 76 26.92 -7.44 -43.79
N LYS A 77 25.60 -7.63 -43.86
CA LYS A 77 24.63 -6.57 -43.63
C LYS A 77 24.61 -6.18 -42.17
N PRO A 78 24.64 -4.87 -41.84
CA PRO A 78 24.47 -4.46 -40.43
C PRO A 78 23.13 -4.92 -39.88
N GLY A 79 23.18 -5.43 -38.64
CA GLY A 79 22.00 -5.81 -37.89
C GLY A 79 21.21 -4.58 -37.46
N GLU A 80 19.89 -4.73 -37.32
CA GLU A 80 19.06 -3.66 -36.74
C GLU A 80 19.16 -3.67 -35.22
N GLY A 81 19.26 -2.49 -34.64
CA GLY A 81 19.17 -2.31 -33.18
C GLY A 81 17.76 -2.60 -32.65
N LYS A 82 17.65 -2.84 -31.36
CA LYS A 82 16.35 -2.93 -30.68
C LYS A 82 16.01 -1.59 -30.07
N ASP A 83 14.77 -1.13 -30.26
CA ASP A 83 14.27 0.10 -29.67
C ASP A 83 14.23 -0.02 -28.14
N GLY A 84 14.48 1.07 -27.46
CA GLY A 84 14.26 1.20 -26.04
C GLY A 84 12.78 1.04 -25.72
N SER A 85 12.47 0.59 -24.51
CA SER A 85 11.11 0.33 -24.06
C SER A 85 10.90 0.77 -22.63
N ILE A 86 9.65 0.81 -22.18
CA ILE A 86 9.30 1.11 -20.80
C ILE A 86 8.76 -0.17 -20.17
N ARG A 87 9.31 -0.53 -19.02
CA ARG A 87 8.77 -1.57 -18.17
C ARG A 87 7.88 -0.91 -17.12
N PHE A 88 6.62 -1.31 -17.10
CA PHE A 88 5.66 -0.90 -16.06
C PHE A 88 5.69 -1.92 -14.92
N HIS A 89 5.69 -1.44 -13.67
CA HIS A 89 5.62 -2.27 -12.45
C HIS A 89 4.20 -2.40 -11.91
N PHE A 90 3.22 -2.00 -12.67
CA PHE A 90 1.80 -2.13 -12.41
C PHE A 90 1.08 -2.60 -13.68
N ASN A 91 -0.16 -3.06 -13.55
CA ASN A 91 -0.94 -3.52 -14.69
C ASN A 91 -1.49 -2.32 -15.48
N THR A 92 -1.15 -2.22 -16.76
CA THR A 92 -1.65 -1.18 -17.66
C THR A 92 -3.02 -1.50 -18.26
N GLU A 93 -3.49 -2.76 -18.14
CA GLU A 93 -4.81 -3.20 -18.59
C GLU A 93 -5.82 -3.08 -17.45
N ARG A 94 -6.85 -2.25 -17.61
CA ARG A 94 -7.86 -1.93 -16.56
C ARG A 94 -8.80 -3.07 -16.18
N THR A 95 -8.81 -4.20 -16.88
CA THR A 95 -9.94 -5.16 -16.89
C THR A 95 -9.64 -6.55 -16.33
N LYS A 96 -8.50 -6.80 -15.71
CA LYS A 96 -8.25 -8.13 -15.12
C LYS A 96 -8.59 -8.14 -13.64
N VAL A 97 -9.75 -8.72 -13.32
CA VAL A 97 -10.13 -9.10 -11.95
C VAL A 97 -9.12 -10.15 -11.46
N HIS A 98 -8.39 -9.84 -10.40
CA HIS A 98 -7.52 -10.79 -9.74
C HIS A 98 -8.24 -11.37 -8.51
N ILE A 99 -8.86 -12.52 -8.69
CA ILE A 99 -9.45 -13.27 -7.58
C ILE A 99 -8.31 -14.02 -6.88
N THR A 100 -8.11 -13.75 -5.59
CA THR A 100 -7.11 -14.43 -4.76
C THR A 100 -7.78 -15.45 -3.84
N GLU A 101 -7.16 -16.63 -3.69
CA GLU A 101 -7.53 -17.60 -2.67
C GLU A 101 -6.87 -17.22 -1.34
N ASP A 102 -7.60 -17.34 -0.24
CA ASP A 102 -7.04 -17.19 1.09
C ASP A 102 -6.16 -18.41 1.49
N ALA A 103 -5.47 -18.31 2.61
CA ALA A 103 -4.61 -19.39 3.12
C ALA A 103 -5.37 -20.71 3.42
N SER A 104 -6.70 -20.70 3.41
CA SER A 104 -7.57 -21.87 3.61
C SER A 104 -8.14 -22.42 2.29
N GLY A 105 -7.79 -21.83 1.14
CA GLY A 105 -8.30 -22.21 -0.19
C GLY A 105 -9.72 -21.71 -0.48
N LYS A 106 -10.25 -20.77 0.32
CA LYS A 106 -11.54 -20.14 0.06
C LYS A 106 -11.37 -18.90 -0.79
N VAL A 107 -12.23 -18.76 -1.78
CA VAL A 107 -12.32 -17.59 -2.67
C VAL A 107 -13.37 -16.64 -2.11
N ASN A 108 -12.97 -15.41 -1.77
CA ASN A 108 -13.92 -14.36 -1.47
C ASN A 108 -14.31 -13.63 -2.77
N LEU A 109 -15.50 -13.90 -3.29
CA LEU A 109 -15.99 -13.30 -4.53
C LEU A 109 -16.23 -11.78 -4.43
N ARG A 110 -16.10 -11.20 -3.23
CA ARG A 110 -16.19 -9.75 -3.01
C ARG A 110 -14.83 -9.06 -3.06
N ASP A 111 -13.71 -9.80 -3.00
CA ASP A 111 -12.36 -9.24 -3.09
C ASP A 111 -11.87 -9.25 -4.54
N LEU A 112 -12.36 -8.29 -5.33
CA LEU A 112 -12.06 -8.20 -6.76
C LEU A 112 -10.68 -7.60 -7.06
N ASN A 113 -10.01 -6.97 -6.08
CA ASN A 113 -8.69 -6.33 -6.18
C ASN A 113 -8.55 -5.41 -7.42
N LEU A 114 -9.56 -4.61 -7.69
CA LEU A 114 -9.59 -3.69 -8.83
C LEU A 114 -8.66 -2.49 -8.67
N ILE A 115 -8.27 -2.19 -7.43
CA ILE A 115 -7.46 -1.03 -7.08
C ILE A 115 -5.99 -1.44 -7.02
N GLN A 116 -5.16 -0.82 -7.85
CA GLN A 116 -3.72 -1.00 -7.81
C GLN A 116 -3.08 0.01 -6.86
N ASN A 117 -2.98 -0.38 -5.60
CA ASN A 117 -2.39 0.44 -4.56
C ASN A 117 -0.87 0.57 -4.74
N VAL A 118 -0.37 1.78 -4.56
CA VAL A 118 1.07 2.09 -4.50
C VAL A 118 1.36 2.95 -3.27
N LYS A 119 2.59 2.85 -2.78
CA LYS A 119 3.09 3.69 -1.69
C LYS A 119 4.08 4.71 -2.22
N LYS A 120 4.23 5.80 -1.51
CA LYS A 120 5.26 6.80 -1.80
C LYS A 120 6.64 6.14 -1.88
N GLY A 121 7.32 6.34 -3.01
CA GLY A 121 8.63 5.76 -3.29
C GLY A 121 8.60 4.45 -4.08
N ASP A 122 7.43 3.86 -4.33
CA ASP A 122 7.32 2.67 -5.18
C ASP A 122 7.70 2.99 -6.62
N ILE A 123 8.43 2.07 -7.26
CA ILE A 123 8.81 2.19 -8.67
C ILE A 123 7.58 1.91 -9.54
N LEU A 124 7.23 2.86 -10.39
CA LEU A 124 6.11 2.75 -11.33
C LEU A 124 6.56 2.33 -12.73
N CYS A 125 7.64 2.95 -13.21
CA CYS A 125 8.18 2.69 -14.54
C CYS A 125 9.71 2.66 -14.51
N GLU A 126 10.29 1.83 -15.37
CA GLU A 126 11.72 1.72 -15.65
C GLU A 126 11.97 1.86 -17.15
N LEU A 127 12.89 2.72 -17.52
CA LEU A 127 13.34 2.89 -18.90
C LEU A 127 14.39 1.83 -19.24
N ILE A 128 14.11 1.03 -20.27
CA ILE A 128 15.07 0.07 -20.83
C ILE A 128 15.74 0.75 -22.03
N PRO A 129 17.06 0.97 -21.99
CA PRO A 129 17.76 1.65 -23.07
C PRO A 129 17.74 0.84 -24.36
N PRO A 130 17.88 1.50 -25.53
CA PRO A 130 18.00 0.82 -26.81
C PRO A 130 19.30 0.03 -26.88
N ILE A 131 19.27 -1.06 -27.64
CA ILE A 131 20.45 -1.90 -27.92
C ILE A 131 20.90 -1.61 -29.34
N SER A 132 22.16 -1.30 -29.52
CA SER A 132 22.77 -1.16 -30.86
C SER A 132 22.80 -2.52 -31.57
N GLY A 133 22.56 -2.53 -32.87
CA GLY A 133 22.72 -3.73 -33.68
C GLY A 133 24.20 -4.07 -33.87
N LYS A 134 24.49 -5.24 -34.43
CA LYS A 134 25.84 -5.63 -34.81
C LYS A 134 26.25 -4.85 -36.08
N SER A 135 27.42 -4.26 -36.06
CA SER A 135 27.99 -3.63 -37.29
C SER A 135 28.14 -4.67 -38.39
N GLY A 136 27.91 -4.27 -39.61
CA GLY A 136 28.19 -5.05 -40.81
C GLY A 136 29.62 -4.79 -41.33
N MET A 137 29.95 -5.49 -42.43
CA MET A 137 31.25 -5.32 -43.11
C MET A 137 31.03 -5.21 -44.63
N SER A 138 31.58 -4.20 -45.24
CA SER A 138 31.56 -4.07 -46.71
C SER A 138 32.51 -5.05 -47.37
N VAL A 139 32.32 -5.33 -48.67
CA VAL A 139 33.26 -6.16 -49.43
C VAL A 139 34.67 -5.54 -49.52
N LYS A 140 34.80 -4.24 -49.20
CA LYS A 140 36.09 -3.55 -49.08
C LYS A 140 36.73 -3.67 -47.71
N GLY A 141 36.09 -4.37 -46.72
CA GLY A 141 36.58 -4.45 -45.37
C GLY A 141 36.30 -3.21 -44.53
N GLU A 142 35.42 -2.31 -44.99
CA GLU A 142 35.00 -1.14 -44.22
C GLU A 142 33.84 -1.56 -43.30
N GLU A 143 33.90 -1.10 -42.05
CA GLU A 143 32.82 -1.35 -41.09
C GLU A 143 31.56 -0.54 -41.47
N LEU A 144 30.44 -1.23 -41.59
CA LEU A 144 29.13 -0.63 -41.85
C LEU A 144 28.39 -0.47 -40.52
N PRO A 145 28.19 0.76 -40.02
CA PRO A 145 27.55 0.98 -38.73
C PRO A 145 26.09 0.48 -38.74
N SER A 146 25.69 -0.17 -37.66
CA SER A 146 24.31 -0.54 -37.45
C SER A 146 23.46 0.70 -37.19
N LYS A 147 22.16 0.63 -37.50
CA LYS A 147 21.21 1.65 -37.05
C LYS A 147 20.95 1.43 -35.56
N PRO A 148 21.22 2.42 -34.69
CA PRO A 148 20.84 2.32 -33.29
C PRO A 148 19.32 2.24 -33.15
N GLY A 149 18.84 1.52 -32.13
CA GLY A 149 17.41 1.54 -31.78
C GLY A 149 17.01 2.95 -31.31
N LYS A 150 15.72 3.25 -31.39
CA LYS A 150 15.15 4.54 -30.95
C LYS A 150 15.11 4.59 -29.43
N GLU A 151 15.39 5.76 -28.87
CA GLU A 151 15.24 5.99 -27.43
C GLU A 151 13.77 6.03 -27.03
N ALA A 152 13.40 5.31 -25.95
CA ALA A 152 12.13 5.48 -25.28
C ALA A 152 12.22 6.66 -24.29
N LYS A 153 11.04 7.21 -23.91
CA LYS A 153 10.95 8.29 -22.91
C LYS A 153 9.93 7.89 -21.86
N LEU A 154 10.24 8.16 -20.59
CA LEU A 154 9.28 7.97 -19.52
C LEU A 154 8.02 8.81 -19.78
N PRO A 155 6.82 8.29 -19.45
CA PRO A 155 5.57 9.03 -19.57
C PRO A 155 5.55 10.22 -18.60
N SER A 156 4.71 11.20 -18.86
CA SER A 156 4.36 12.24 -17.89
C SER A 156 3.36 11.71 -16.86
N GLY A 157 3.11 12.47 -15.78
CA GLY A 157 2.07 12.08 -14.83
C GLY A 157 1.91 13.07 -13.68
N LYS A 158 0.82 12.86 -12.91
CA LYS A 158 0.54 13.58 -11.66
C LYS A 158 0.96 12.75 -10.46
N ASN A 159 1.48 13.42 -9.42
CA ASN A 159 1.91 12.77 -8.19
C ASN A 159 2.98 11.69 -8.40
N VAL A 160 3.86 11.91 -9.37
CA VAL A 160 5.01 11.05 -9.69
C VAL A 160 6.31 11.85 -9.65
N THR A 161 7.42 11.19 -9.39
CA THR A 161 8.77 11.77 -9.42
C THR A 161 9.66 10.92 -10.29
N THR A 162 10.63 11.54 -10.96
CA THR A 162 11.64 10.87 -11.78
C THR A 162 12.99 10.87 -11.08
N SER A 163 13.75 9.80 -11.24
CA SER A 163 15.15 9.73 -10.80
C SER A 163 16.03 10.80 -11.49
N ALA A 164 17.15 11.12 -10.87
CA ALA A 164 18.09 12.11 -11.42
C ALA A 164 18.65 11.71 -12.80
N ASP A 165 18.85 10.42 -13.05
CA ASP A 165 19.27 9.82 -14.31
C ASP A 165 18.12 9.65 -15.32
N ARG A 166 16.88 9.97 -14.92
CA ARG A 166 15.65 9.84 -15.71
C ARG A 166 15.34 8.43 -16.21
N ASN A 167 15.87 7.42 -15.55
CA ASN A 167 15.64 6.02 -15.91
C ASN A 167 14.48 5.39 -15.15
N HIS A 168 14.06 5.97 -14.01
CA HIS A 168 13.00 5.44 -13.16
C HIS A 168 11.96 6.51 -12.85
N MET A 169 10.71 6.08 -12.72
CA MET A 169 9.60 6.89 -12.23
C MET A 169 9.06 6.26 -10.94
N TYR A 170 8.84 7.09 -9.92
CA TYR A 170 8.37 6.69 -8.60
C TYR A 170 7.06 7.37 -8.25
N SER A 171 6.27 6.74 -7.39
CA SER A 171 5.14 7.42 -6.75
C SER A 171 5.62 8.49 -5.77
N ALA A 172 5.04 9.70 -5.86
CA ALA A 172 5.31 10.79 -4.93
C ALA A 172 4.46 10.73 -3.66
N ILE A 173 3.34 9.98 -3.68
CA ILE A 173 2.35 9.85 -2.61
C ILE A 173 1.84 8.42 -2.52
N ASP A 174 1.15 8.09 -1.44
CA ASP A 174 0.33 6.88 -1.34
C ASP A 174 -0.94 7.07 -2.17
N GLY A 175 -1.46 5.99 -2.79
CA GLY A 175 -2.66 6.09 -3.60
C GLY A 175 -2.85 4.96 -4.60
N MET A 176 -3.65 5.21 -5.64
CA MET A 176 -3.93 4.29 -6.74
C MET A 176 -3.20 4.74 -8.00
N VAL A 177 -2.41 3.83 -8.59
CA VAL A 177 -1.78 4.10 -9.89
C VAL A 177 -2.78 3.88 -11.02
N LEU A 178 -2.79 4.85 -11.96
CA LEU A 178 -3.62 4.81 -13.17
C LEU A 178 -2.76 5.06 -14.40
N TRP A 179 -2.96 4.21 -15.41
CA TRP A 179 -2.45 4.44 -16.77
C TRP A 179 -3.51 5.13 -17.62
N LEU A 180 -3.23 6.36 -18.07
CA LEU A 180 -4.11 7.20 -18.88
C LEU A 180 -3.42 7.56 -20.19
N GLU A 181 -3.71 6.80 -21.25
CA GLU A 181 -3.15 6.98 -22.61
C GLU A 181 -1.61 7.01 -22.63
N ASN A 182 -0.97 8.09 -22.23
CA ASN A 182 0.49 8.23 -22.17
C ASN A 182 0.96 8.87 -20.86
N ALA A 183 0.14 8.82 -19.81
CA ALA A 183 0.45 9.39 -18.50
C ALA A 183 0.24 8.37 -17.38
N VAL A 184 1.12 8.40 -16.38
CA VAL A 184 1.02 7.62 -15.14
C VAL A 184 0.63 8.56 -14.02
N ASN A 185 -0.61 8.45 -13.54
CA ASN A 185 -1.08 9.25 -12.42
C ASN A 185 -1.18 8.39 -11.15
N VAL A 186 -0.92 9.01 -10.01
CA VAL A 186 -1.26 8.44 -8.70
C VAL A 186 -2.34 9.31 -8.06
N GLU A 187 -3.50 8.69 -7.80
CA GLU A 187 -4.64 9.39 -7.21
C GLU A 187 -4.73 9.07 -5.72
N PRO A 188 -4.77 10.09 -4.83
CA PRO A 188 -4.85 9.90 -3.38
C PRO A 188 -6.27 9.57 -2.90
N CYS A 189 -7.27 9.69 -3.77
CA CYS A 189 -8.67 9.46 -3.44
C CYS A 189 -9.31 8.52 -4.45
N TYR A 190 -9.95 7.46 -3.94
CA TYR A 190 -10.76 6.55 -4.75
C TYR A 190 -12.23 6.96 -4.66
N VAL A 191 -12.77 7.45 -5.77
CA VAL A 191 -14.16 7.88 -5.88
C VAL A 191 -14.96 6.80 -6.62
N VAL A 192 -16.02 6.33 -6.00
CA VAL A 192 -16.92 5.31 -6.55
C VAL A 192 -18.36 5.75 -6.34
N HIS A 193 -19.27 5.36 -7.24
CA HIS A 193 -20.68 5.65 -7.06
C HIS A 193 -21.27 4.72 -6.01
N ASP A 194 -21.34 3.43 -6.27
CA ASP A 194 -21.87 2.42 -5.36
C ASP A 194 -20.81 1.37 -5.03
N VAL A 195 -20.94 0.73 -3.88
CA VAL A 195 -20.15 -0.45 -3.50
C VAL A 195 -21.05 -1.67 -3.53
N ASP A 196 -20.94 -2.44 -4.60
CA ASP A 196 -21.77 -3.60 -4.92
C ASP A 196 -20.93 -4.77 -5.48
N ALA A 197 -21.57 -5.76 -6.10
CA ALA A 197 -20.90 -6.92 -6.69
C ALA A 197 -19.95 -6.57 -7.85
N SER A 198 -20.07 -5.39 -8.47
CA SER A 198 -19.19 -4.95 -9.56
C SER A 198 -17.90 -4.29 -9.06
N VAL A 199 -17.92 -3.71 -7.86
CA VAL A 199 -16.80 -3.05 -7.22
C VAL A 199 -16.14 -3.96 -6.18
N GLY A 200 -16.95 -4.69 -5.41
CA GLY A 200 -16.49 -5.55 -4.32
C GLY A 200 -16.04 -4.77 -3.08
N ASN A 201 -15.31 -5.46 -2.21
CA ASN A 201 -14.69 -4.85 -1.04
C ASN A 201 -13.58 -3.88 -1.47
N ILE A 202 -13.46 -2.78 -0.74
CA ILE A 202 -12.47 -1.74 -1.02
C ILE A 202 -11.37 -1.79 0.02
N ARG A 203 -10.11 -1.90 -0.43
CA ARG A 203 -8.90 -1.73 0.41
C ARG A 203 -8.00 -0.71 -0.28
N PHE A 204 -7.87 0.47 0.32
CA PHE A 204 -7.21 1.59 -0.34
C PHE A 204 -6.22 2.32 0.58
N ASN A 205 -5.06 2.67 0.02
CA ASN A 205 -3.98 3.37 0.74
C ASN A 205 -4.22 4.87 0.96
N GLY A 206 -5.29 5.44 0.42
CA GLY A 206 -5.69 6.83 0.59
C GLY A 206 -7.12 6.96 1.10
N SER A 207 -7.83 8.00 0.68
CA SER A 207 -9.21 8.28 1.07
C SER A 207 -10.23 7.67 0.10
N VAL A 208 -11.38 7.22 0.62
CA VAL A 208 -12.47 6.64 -0.16
C VAL A 208 -13.71 7.52 -0.09
N VAL A 209 -14.29 7.82 -1.26
CA VAL A 209 -15.55 8.58 -1.38
C VAL A 209 -16.57 7.74 -2.12
N VAL A 210 -17.66 7.40 -1.43
CA VAL A 210 -18.83 6.72 -2.01
C VAL A 210 -19.96 7.72 -2.18
N GLN A 211 -20.36 7.97 -3.42
CA GLN A 211 -21.38 8.96 -3.78
C GLN A 211 -22.82 8.41 -3.68
N GLY A 212 -22.97 7.10 -3.78
CA GLY A 212 -24.23 6.37 -3.72
C GLY A 212 -24.28 5.41 -2.54
N GLU A 213 -24.73 4.18 -2.75
CA GLU A 213 -24.99 3.20 -1.71
C GLU A 213 -23.83 2.25 -1.46
N VAL A 214 -23.71 1.79 -0.21
CA VAL A 214 -22.86 0.66 0.16
C VAL A 214 -23.76 -0.54 0.46
N GLY A 215 -23.65 -1.57 -0.37
CA GLY A 215 -24.43 -2.80 -0.22
C GLY A 215 -24.13 -3.54 1.08
N ASP A 216 -25.10 -4.31 1.54
CA ASP A 216 -24.98 -5.09 2.77
C ASP A 216 -23.87 -6.15 2.70
N GLY A 217 -23.05 -6.20 3.72
CA GLY A 217 -21.96 -7.17 3.90
C GLY A 217 -20.70 -6.84 3.09
N TYR A 218 -20.57 -5.64 2.54
CA TYR A 218 -19.32 -5.15 1.98
C TYR A 218 -18.45 -4.47 3.03
N GLU A 219 -17.15 -4.44 2.74
CA GLU A 219 -16.11 -3.88 3.59
C GLU A 219 -15.37 -2.75 2.88
N ILE A 220 -15.11 -1.65 3.58
CA ILE A 220 -14.28 -0.55 3.10
C ILE A 220 -13.18 -0.29 4.13
N HIS A 221 -11.94 -0.50 3.72
CA HIS A 221 -10.75 -0.18 4.49
C HIS A 221 -9.96 0.92 3.78
N ALA A 222 -9.83 2.08 4.41
CA ALA A 222 -9.05 3.21 3.92
C ALA A 222 -7.94 3.56 4.90
N ASN A 223 -6.73 3.83 4.42
CA ASN A 223 -5.66 4.30 5.31
C ASN A 223 -5.90 5.74 5.78
N GLU A 224 -6.71 6.51 5.05
CA GLU A 224 -7.12 7.87 5.38
C GLU A 224 -8.63 7.95 5.61
N ASP A 225 -9.32 8.91 5.02
CA ASP A 225 -10.72 9.19 5.29
C ASP A 225 -11.70 8.32 4.48
N ILE A 226 -12.87 8.06 5.06
CA ILE A 226 -14.02 7.48 4.36
C ILE A 226 -15.17 8.49 4.38
N THR A 227 -15.69 8.83 3.21
CA THR A 227 -16.88 9.67 3.07
C THR A 227 -17.97 8.94 2.30
N ILE A 228 -19.18 8.83 2.88
CA ILE A 228 -20.34 8.17 2.27
C ILE A 228 -21.50 9.14 2.26
N ALA A 229 -22.12 9.32 1.10
CA ALA A 229 -23.20 10.30 0.92
C ALA A 229 -24.57 9.82 1.43
N THR A 230 -24.76 8.51 1.62
CA THR A 230 -26.05 7.90 1.96
C THR A 230 -26.04 7.23 3.33
N THR A 231 -27.13 6.54 3.67
CA THR A 231 -27.24 5.68 4.85
C THR A 231 -26.55 4.34 4.58
N VAL A 232 -25.85 3.81 5.59
CA VAL A 232 -25.22 2.50 5.51
C VAL A 232 -25.97 1.45 6.33
N GLY A 233 -25.97 0.22 5.82
CA GLY A 233 -26.58 -0.96 6.44
C GLY A 233 -25.56 -1.81 7.18
N ARG A 234 -25.57 -3.12 6.91
CA ARG A 234 -24.66 -4.13 7.49
C ARG A 234 -23.29 -4.07 6.82
N VAL A 235 -22.44 -3.16 7.20
CA VAL A 235 -21.13 -2.91 6.57
C VAL A 235 -20.01 -2.96 7.60
N VAL A 236 -18.78 -3.17 7.11
CA VAL A 236 -17.57 -2.96 7.89
C VAL A 236 -16.83 -1.76 7.28
N LEU A 237 -16.65 -0.71 8.07
CA LEU A 237 -15.89 0.48 7.67
C LEU A 237 -14.72 0.67 8.63
N GLU A 238 -13.53 0.77 8.07
CA GLU A 238 -12.31 1.00 8.84
C GLU A 238 -11.48 2.11 8.18
N ALA A 239 -11.26 3.19 8.90
CA ALA A 239 -10.49 4.34 8.43
C ALA A 239 -9.32 4.65 9.35
N GLY A 240 -8.14 4.87 8.76
CA GLY A 240 -7.00 5.45 9.47
C GLY A 240 -7.18 6.94 9.80
N GLY A 241 -8.06 7.64 9.08
CA GLY A 241 -8.51 9.00 9.28
C GLY A 241 -9.95 9.08 9.82
N ASN A 242 -10.73 10.01 9.27
CA ASN A 242 -12.10 10.28 9.68
C ASN A 242 -13.11 9.45 8.87
N ILE A 243 -14.30 9.23 9.46
CA ILE A 243 -15.45 8.67 8.77
C ILE A 243 -16.59 9.69 8.79
N LYS A 244 -17.06 10.09 7.59
CA LYS A 244 -18.23 10.94 7.43
C LYS A 244 -19.31 10.20 6.66
N ILE A 245 -20.48 10.00 7.30
CA ILE A 245 -21.65 9.36 6.69
C ILE A 245 -22.77 10.41 6.72
N ALA A 246 -23.10 11.00 5.55
CA ALA A 246 -24.09 12.06 5.48
C ALA A 246 -25.50 11.59 5.81
N GLY A 247 -25.82 10.32 5.53
CA GLY A 247 -26.96 9.62 6.09
C GLY A 247 -26.71 9.12 7.50
N GLY A 248 -27.35 8.02 7.89
CA GLY A 248 -27.16 7.39 9.19
C GLY A 248 -26.57 5.98 9.07
N ILE A 249 -26.48 5.32 10.21
CA ILE A 249 -26.06 3.93 10.33
C ILE A 249 -27.24 3.11 10.79
N LEU A 250 -27.70 2.16 9.98
CA LEU A 250 -28.77 1.21 10.29
C LEU A 250 -28.22 -0.22 10.26
N GLY A 251 -27.47 -0.59 11.29
CA GLY A 251 -26.52 -1.70 11.23
C GLY A 251 -27.11 -3.09 11.40
N GLN A 252 -28.36 -3.24 11.87
CA GLN A 252 -29.01 -4.52 12.14
C GLN A 252 -28.11 -5.47 12.96
N GLU A 253 -27.43 -4.93 13.98
CA GLU A 253 -26.49 -5.62 14.90
C GLU A 253 -25.21 -6.20 14.21
N LYS A 254 -24.95 -5.85 12.94
CA LYS A 254 -23.83 -6.36 12.16
C LYS A 254 -22.91 -5.28 11.62
N ALA A 255 -23.29 -3.99 11.69
CA ALA A 255 -22.40 -2.92 11.27
C ALA A 255 -21.28 -2.73 12.29
N ILE A 256 -20.04 -2.68 11.78
CA ILE A 256 -18.83 -2.39 12.56
C ILE A 256 -18.14 -1.19 11.88
N ILE A 257 -18.03 -0.09 12.62
CA ILE A 257 -17.46 1.15 12.10
C ILE A 257 -16.36 1.61 13.04
N THR A 258 -15.14 1.68 12.53
CA THR A 258 -13.95 2.04 13.29
C THR A 258 -13.18 3.16 12.59
N ALA A 259 -12.83 4.21 13.31
CA ALA A 259 -12.01 5.31 12.82
C ALA A 259 -10.91 5.66 13.83
N ASN A 260 -9.69 5.89 13.34
CA ASN A 260 -8.64 6.52 14.16
C ASN A 260 -8.84 8.04 14.28
N GLY A 261 -9.64 8.63 13.39
CA GLY A 261 -10.12 10.01 13.42
C GLY A 261 -11.52 10.15 13.98
N ASN A 262 -12.19 11.24 13.61
CA ASN A 262 -13.56 11.55 14.02
C ASN A 262 -14.59 10.74 13.23
N ILE A 263 -15.75 10.48 13.84
CA ILE A 263 -16.91 9.91 13.16
C ILE A 263 -18.05 10.92 13.19
N HIS A 264 -18.56 11.28 12.02
CA HIS A 264 -19.71 12.18 11.85
C HIS A 264 -20.82 11.45 11.10
N THR A 265 -22.01 11.41 11.69
CA THR A 265 -23.16 10.75 11.08
C THR A 265 -24.48 11.38 11.54
N LYS A 266 -25.55 11.12 10.80
CA LYS A 266 -26.88 11.64 11.16
C LYS A 266 -27.47 10.89 12.35
N PHE A 267 -27.44 9.56 12.35
CA PHE A 267 -27.90 8.74 13.45
C PHE A 267 -27.12 7.40 13.51
N ILE A 268 -27.17 6.74 14.67
CA ILE A 268 -26.58 5.41 14.86
C ILE A 268 -27.66 4.51 15.44
N GLN A 269 -27.97 3.41 14.73
CA GLN A 269 -28.93 2.42 15.18
C GLN A 269 -28.43 0.99 14.90
N ASP A 270 -28.58 0.10 15.89
CA ASP A 270 -28.24 -1.32 15.81
C ASP A 270 -26.79 -1.56 15.29
N ALA A 271 -25.79 -0.83 15.83
CA ALA A 271 -24.42 -0.82 15.30
C ALA A 271 -23.36 -0.78 16.39
N HIS A 272 -22.15 -1.22 16.03
CA HIS A 272 -20.93 -1.05 16.81
C HIS A 272 -20.07 0.04 16.18
N VAL A 273 -19.83 1.14 16.91
CA VAL A 273 -19.12 2.32 16.40
C VAL A 273 -18.00 2.69 17.36
N LYS A 274 -16.78 2.80 16.83
CA LYS A 274 -15.60 3.13 17.63
C LYS A 274 -14.79 4.24 16.97
N SER A 275 -14.39 5.24 17.74
CA SER A 275 -13.48 6.32 17.31
C SER A 275 -12.32 6.49 18.29
N GLU A 276 -11.12 6.78 17.79
CA GLU A 276 -10.01 7.21 18.64
C GLU A 276 -10.04 8.73 18.93
N LYS A 277 -11.00 9.44 18.34
CA LYS A 277 -11.25 10.86 18.61
C LYS A 277 -12.72 11.06 18.99
N GLU A 278 -13.43 11.99 18.35
CA GLU A 278 -14.81 12.32 18.69
C GLU A 278 -15.83 11.55 17.83
N ILE A 279 -17.01 11.37 18.36
CA ILE A 279 -18.18 10.89 17.64
C ILE A 279 -19.27 11.96 17.72
N VAL A 280 -19.63 12.51 16.58
CA VAL A 280 -20.70 13.52 16.44
C VAL A 280 -21.86 12.91 15.69
N VAL A 281 -23.01 12.87 16.34
CA VAL A 281 -24.27 12.37 15.79
C VAL A 281 -25.28 13.51 15.77
N ASN A 282 -25.99 13.68 14.65
CA ASN A 282 -26.97 14.75 14.60
C ASN A 282 -28.21 14.41 15.42
N ASP A 283 -28.87 13.27 15.18
CA ASP A 283 -30.20 13.03 15.67
C ASP A 283 -30.23 12.10 16.91
N TYR A 284 -29.75 10.86 16.80
CA TYR A 284 -29.86 9.91 17.92
C TYR A 284 -28.88 8.72 17.84
N ILE A 285 -28.70 8.09 19.01
CA ILE A 285 -28.06 6.78 19.17
C ILE A 285 -29.05 5.82 19.80
N ARG A 286 -29.33 4.68 19.14
CA ARG A 286 -30.29 3.70 19.60
C ARG A 286 -29.76 2.27 19.41
N ASN A 287 -30.00 1.43 20.42
CA ASN A 287 -29.66 0.00 20.40
C ASN A 287 -28.24 -0.30 19.88
N SER A 288 -27.27 0.47 20.35
CA SER A 288 -25.91 0.47 19.78
C SER A 288 -24.83 0.46 20.86
N LEU A 289 -23.66 -0.02 20.46
CA LEU A 289 -22.43 0.06 21.25
C LEU A 289 -21.54 1.14 20.64
N VAL A 290 -21.35 2.24 21.35
CA VAL A 290 -20.60 3.40 20.86
C VAL A 290 -19.47 3.72 21.82
N SER A 291 -18.25 3.86 21.30
CA SER A 291 -17.06 4.14 22.10
C SER A 291 -16.19 5.19 21.44
N ALA A 292 -15.81 6.24 22.17
CA ALA A 292 -14.91 7.28 21.73
C ALA A 292 -13.80 7.57 22.76
N MET A 293 -12.57 7.80 22.32
CA MET A 293 -11.54 8.34 23.21
C MET A 293 -11.74 9.85 23.44
N GLY A 294 -12.36 10.53 22.51
CA GLY A 294 -12.82 11.93 22.63
C GLY A 294 -14.29 12.01 23.03
N PRO A 295 -14.93 13.17 22.87
CA PRO A 295 -16.32 13.36 23.22
C PRO A 295 -17.30 12.58 22.33
N VAL A 296 -18.49 12.26 22.88
CA VAL A 296 -19.65 11.80 22.13
C VAL A 296 -20.76 12.86 22.23
N VAL A 297 -21.20 13.36 21.11
CA VAL A 297 -22.11 14.52 21.03
C VAL A 297 -23.31 14.22 20.16
N ILE A 298 -24.51 14.45 20.71
CA ILE A 298 -25.75 14.49 19.91
C ILE A 298 -26.15 15.95 19.72
N LYS A 299 -26.15 16.43 18.47
CA LYS A 299 -26.32 17.87 18.17
C LYS A 299 -27.75 18.37 18.22
N ASN A 300 -28.72 17.56 17.81
CA ASN A 300 -30.11 17.99 17.73
C ASN A 300 -30.70 18.30 19.10
N ALA A 301 -31.40 19.41 19.21
CA ALA A 301 -32.11 19.81 20.43
C ALA A 301 -33.17 18.82 20.93
N ASN A 302 -33.58 17.86 20.11
CA ASN A 302 -34.42 16.72 20.49
C ASN A 302 -33.65 15.39 20.40
N GLY A 303 -32.33 15.47 20.34
CA GLY A 303 -31.47 14.30 20.16
C GLY A 303 -31.39 13.41 21.39
N PHE A 304 -31.36 12.12 21.21
CA PHE A 304 -31.42 11.18 22.34
C PHE A 304 -30.43 10.00 22.20
N ILE A 305 -30.13 9.42 23.36
CA ILE A 305 -29.42 8.15 23.51
C ILE A 305 -30.36 7.19 24.23
N ALA A 306 -30.76 6.07 23.59
CA ALA A 306 -31.66 5.10 24.19
C ALA A 306 -31.20 3.65 23.93
N THR A 307 -31.46 2.74 24.88
CA THR A 307 -31.18 1.30 24.79
C THR A 307 -29.73 1.00 24.31
N SER A 308 -28.80 1.84 24.66
CA SER A 308 -27.43 1.85 24.11
C SER A 308 -26.39 1.88 25.22
N LYS A 309 -25.19 1.37 24.90
CA LYS A 309 -23.99 1.55 25.72
C LYS A 309 -23.08 2.57 25.05
N VAL A 310 -22.97 3.74 25.63
CA VAL A 310 -22.16 4.83 25.10
C VAL A 310 -21.03 5.16 26.06
N SER A 311 -19.81 5.08 25.58
CA SER A 311 -18.60 5.36 26.38
C SER A 311 -17.75 6.47 25.76
N SER A 312 -17.19 7.33 26.62
CA SER A 312 -16.26 8.39 26.25
C SER A 312 -15.13 8.49 27.27
N ASP A 313 -13.92 8.85 26.83
CA ASP A 313 -12.82 9.19 27.74
C ASP A 313 -12.79 10.68 28.10
N CYS A 314 -13.67 11.49 27.52
CA CYS A 314 -13.77 12.93 27.76
C CYS A 314 -15.11 13.33 28.37
N TRP A 315 -16.15 13.41 27.55
CA TRP A 315 -17.48 13.76 27.98
C TRP A 315 -18.54 13.29 26.99
N ILE A 316 -19.78 13.16 27.47
CA ILE A 316 -20.94 12.82 26.67
C ILE A 316 -21.94 13.97 26.79
N TYR A 317 -22.53 14.40 25.65
CA TYR A 317 -23.61 15.38 25.61
C TYR A 317 -24.78 14.86 24.78
N CYS A 318 -25.97 14.94 25.33
CA CYS A 318 -27.23 14.70 24.62
C CYS A 318 -28.36 15.52 25.25
N HIS A 319 -29.45 15.70 24.49
CA HIS A 319 -30.66 16.30 25.07
C HIS A 319 -31.39 15.30 25.95
N THR A 320 -31.61 14.06 25.49
CA THR A 320 -32.34 13.04 26.28
C THR A 320 -31.51 11.78 26.42
N ALA A 321 -31.49 11.21 27.63
CA ALA A 321 -30.87 9.91 27.92
C ALA A 321 -31.89 8.94 28.50
N GLY A 322 -31.91 7.71 27.95
CA GLY A 322 -32.91 6.70 28.27
C GLY A 322 -34.19 6.90 27.46
N GLN A 323 -35.18 6.06 27.75
CA GLN A 323 -36.49 6.10 27.13
C GLN A 323 -37.51 5.64 28.19
N GLU A 324 -38.67 6.28 28.24
CA GLU A 324 -39.78 5.88 29.09
C GLU A 324 -40.25 4.46 28.71
N ASP A 325 -40.50 3.64 29.69
CA ASP A 325 -40.93 2.22 29.54
C ASP A 325 -40.02 1.30 28.71
N ALA A 326 -38.72 1.67 28.50
CA ALA A 326 -37.79 0.79 27.81
C ALA A 326 -37.48 -0.48 28.63
N GLY A 327 -37.68 -1.64 28.03
CA GLY A 327 -37.30 -2.94 28.64
C GLY A 327 -35.79 -3.15 28.74
N VAL A 328 -34.99 -2.32 28.06
CA VAL A 328 -33.51 -2.38 27.98
C VAL A 328 -32.92 -1.11 28.59
N GLU A 329 -31.88 -1.28 29.39
CA GLU A 329 -31.17 -0.17 30.06
C GLU A 329 -30.33 0.65 29.10
N THR A 330 -30.17 1.93 29.38
CA THR A 330 -29.22 2.80 28.74
C THR A 330 -28.01 2.98 29.65
N GLU A 331 -26.81 2.80 29.13
CA GLU A 331 -25.56 2.97 29.86
C GLU A 331 -24.74 4.13 29.25
N LEU A 332 -24.42 5.11 30.09
CA LEU A 332 -23.50 6.20 29.74
C LEU A 332 -22.26 6.11 30.63
N SER A 333 -21.09 5.98 30.04
CA SER A 333 -19.86 5.76 30.81
C SER A 333 -18.74 6.73 30.42
N ILE A 334 -18.03 7.22 31.40
CA ILE A 334 -16.84 8.07 31.27
C ILE A 334 -15.63 7.35 31.87
N GLY A 335 -14.51 7.37 31.11
CA GLY A 335 -13.26 6.78 31.57
C GLY A 335 -13.24 5.25 31.52
N HIS A 336 -14.12 4.64 30.77
CA HIS A 336 -14.17 3.20 30.51
C HIS A 336 -13.54 2.84 29.16
N SER A 337 -12.38 3.44 28.86
CA SER A 337 -11.66 3.14 27.62
C SER A 337 -11.30 1.65 27.55
N PRO A 338 -11.96 0.86 26.70
CA PRO A 338 -11.59 -0.55 26.55
C PRO A 338 -10.15 -0.69 26.06
N VAL A 339 -9.66 0.28 25.29
CA VAL A 339 -8.30 0.29 24.72
C VAL A 339 -7.25 0.44 25.82
N LEU A 340 -7.38 1.46 26.70
CA LEU A 340 -6.43 1.67 27.79
C LEU A 340 -6.42 0.53 28.79
N HIS A 341 -7.60 0.01 29.15
CA HIS A 341 -7.72 -1.15 30.04
C HIS A 341 -7.14 -2.42 29.41
N GLN A 342 -7.36 -2.64 28.13
CA GLN A 342 -6.83 -3.80 27.41
C GLN A 342 -5.29 -3.70 27.27
N GLU A 343 -4.75 -2.51 26.98
CA GLU A 343 -3.31 -2.28 26.95
C GLU A 343 -2.68 -2.46 28.34
N GLN A 344 -3.32 -1.92 29.38
CA GLN A 344 -2.90 -2.15 30.77
C GLN A 344 -2.83 -3.63 31.12
N LYS A 345 -3.86 -4.39 30.76
CA LYS A 345 -3.91 -5.83 31.00
C LYS A 345 -2.80 -6.56 30.26
N ARG A 346 -2.61 -6.26 28.96
CA ARG A 346 -1.55 -6.87 28.16
C ARG A 346 -0.17 -6.66 28.78
N ILE A 347 0.17 -5.41 29.17
CA ILE A 347 1.47 -5.12 29.76
C ILE A 347 1.61 -5.80 31.13
N LYS A 348 0.55 -5.90 31.93
CA LYS A 348 0.56 -6.65 33.20
C LYS A 348 0.85 -8.13 32.97
N ASP A 349 0.24 -8.74 31.96
CA ASP A 349 0.45 -10.14 31.62
C ASP A 349 1.91 -10.37 31.15
N GLU A 350 2.44 -9.49 30.30
CA GLU A 350 3.85 -9.51 29.87
C GLU A 350 4.84 -9.35 31.04
N ILE A 351 4.52 -8.50 32.02
CA ILE A 351 5.34 -8.32 33.24
C ILE A 351 5.31 -9.61 34.08
N ALA A 352 4.13 -10.24 34.24
CA ALA A 352 4.00 -11.46 35.01
C ALA A 352 4.86 -12.60 34.43
N GLU A 353 4.84 -12.75 33.08
CA GLU A 353 5.68 -13.72 32.38
C GLU A 353 7.18 -13.46 32.61
N LYS A 354 7.63 -12.21 32.46
CA LYS A 354 9.03 -11.84 32.66
C LYS A 354 9.50 -12.01 34.11
N ILE A 355 8.61 -11.78 35.08
CA ILE A 355 8.91 -12.03 36.48
C ILE A 355 9.11 -13.54 36.73
N GLU A 356 8.28 -14.39 36.14
CA GLU A 356 8.45 -15.85 36.23
C GLU A 356 9.79 -16.30 35.65
N ASP A 357 10.18 -15.78 34.49
CA ASP A 357 11.47 -16.07 33.86
C ASP A 357 12.64 -15.57 34.71
N LEU A 358 12.51 -14.38 35.30
CA LEU A 358 13.52 -13.84 36.23
C LEU A 358 13.73 -14.76 37.44
N LEU A 359 12.65 -15.28 38.02
CA LEU A 359 12.71 -16.21 39.15
C LEU A 359 13.41 -17.53 38.77
N LYS A 360 13.11 -18.09 37.58
CA LYS A 360 13.78 -19.31 37.07
C LYS A 360 15.29 -19.06 36.89
N LEU A 361 15.68 -17.93 36.31
CA LEU A 361 17.07 -17.57 36.12
C LEU A 361 17.80 -17.32 37.45
N GLN A 362 17.16 -16.65 38.41
CA GLN A 362 17.72 -16.45 39.75
C GLN A 362 17.93 -17.78 40.49
N SER A 363 17.00 -18.73 40.37
CA SER A 363 17.16 -20.08 40.93
C SER A 363 18.34 -20.81 40.30
N SER A 364 18.50 -20.71 38.97
CA SER A 364 19.63 -21.33 38.27
C SER A 364 20.96 -20.65 38.64
N LEU A 365 20.98 -19.34 38.76
CA LEU A 365 22.15 -18.58 39.18
C LEU A 365 22.60 -18.94 40.60
N SER A 366 21.63 -19.12 41.53
CA SER A 366 21.93 -19.49 42.90
C SER A 366 22.64 -20.86 43.00
N LYS A 367 22.18 -21.85 42.19
CA LYS A 367 22.84 -23.16 42.11
C LYS A 367 24.26 -23.06 41.59
N LEU A 368 24.51 -22.27 40.54
CA LEU A 368 25.84 -22.01 40.00
C LEU A 368 26.75 -21.26 40.98
N ARG A 369 26.20 -20.33 41.77
CA ARG A 369 26.95 -19.61 42.85
C ARG A 369 27.40 -20.56 43.93
N VAL A 370 26.58 -21.52 44.38
CA VAL A 370 26.96 -22.53 45.35
C VAL A 370 28.09 -23.43 44.79
N LEU A 371 27.96 -23.85 43.55
CA LEU A 371 29.03 -24.65 42.87
C LEU A 371 30.33 -23.86 42.78
N LYS A 372 30.30 -22.58 42.42
CA LYS A 372 31.47 -21.68 42.34
C LYS A 372 32.15 -21.49 43.67
N ALA A 373 31.39 -21.54 44.79
CA ALA A 373 31.96 -21.44 46.14
C ALA A 373 32.59 -22.73 46.64
N THR A 374 32.22 -23.90 46.11
CA THR A 374 32.72 -25.23 46.56
C THR A 374 33.72 -25.88 45.60
N SER A 375 33.76 -25.45 44.34
CA SER A 375 34.69 -25.98 43.31
C SER A 375 34.85 -24.97 42.15
N GLU A 376 35.92 -25.13 41.36
CA GLU A 376 36.09 -24.36 40.13
C GLU A 376 35.03 -24.75 39.10
N LEU A 377 34.42 -23.75 38.48
CA LEU A 377 33.46 -23.95 37.39
C LEU A 377 34.18 -24.38 36.11
N SER A 378 33.62 -25.33 35.39
CA SER A 378 34.10 -25.63 34.04
C SER A 378 33.86 -24.40 33.11
N ARG A 379 34.63 -24.32 32.02
CA ARG A 379 34.53 -23.23 31.03
C ARG A 379 33.09 -23.05 30.52
N GLN A 380 32.34 -24.12 30.31
CA GLN A 380 30.93 -24.06 29.88
C GLN A 380 30.00 -23.49 30.97
N GLN A 381 30.26 -23.88 32.24
CA GLN A 381 29.48 -23.37 33.38
C GLN A 381 29.77 -21.89 33.63
N GLU A 382 30.97 -21.41 33.41
CA GLU A 382 31.32 -20.01 33.54
C GLU A 382 30.70 -19.15 32.43
N MET A 383 30.67 -19.63 31.20
CA MET A 383 29.93 -18.98 30.10
C MET A 383 28.43 -18.93 30.39
N LEU A 384 27.85 -20.01 30.92
CA LEU A 384 26.42 -20.01 31.30
C LEU A 384 26.14 -19.05 32.45
N TYR A 385 27.00 -18.98 33.46
CA TYR A 385 26.89 -18.05 34.58
C TYR A 385 26.86 -16.62 34.12
N ASN A 386 27.79 -16.22 33.24
CA ASN A 386 27.83 -14.85 32.71
C ASN A 386 26.62 -14.54 31.84
N LYS A 387 26.20 -15.46 30.96
CA LYS A 387 25.01 -15.31 30.15
C LYS A 387 23.73 -15.13 30.98
N ILE A 388 23.60 -15.88 32.08
CA ILE A 388 22.46 -15.71 33.00
C ILE A 388 22.49 -14.32 33.66
N LEU A 389 23.66 -13.84 34.08
CA LEU A 389 23.79 -12.48 34.66
C LEU A 389 23.36 -11.41 33.68
N ASP A 390 23.87 -11.45 32.45
CA ASP A 390 23.51 -10.49 31.40
C ASP A 390 22.01 -10.52 31.07
N THR A 391 21.42 -11.73 31.03
CA THR A 391 19.98 -11.89 30.80
C THR A 391 19.15 -11.34 31.95
N ILE A 392 19.55 -11.56 33.20
CA ILE A 392 18.87 -11.00 34.38
C ILE A 392 18.93 -9.47 34.36
N GLU A 393 20.06 -8.88 34.00
CA GLU A 393 20.19 -7.42 33.91
C GLU A 393 19.30 -6.85 32.81
N THR A 394 19.27 -7.46 31.63
CA THR A 394 18.39 -7.08 30.53
C THR A 394 16.91 -7.18 30.92
N LEU A 395 16.50 -8.25 31.60
CA LEU A 395 15.14 -8.42 32.10
C LEU A 395 14.76 -7.36 33.13
N ARG A 396 15.66 -6.99 34.04
CA ARG A 396 15.43 -5.94 35.04
C ARG A 396 15.19 -4.57 34.39
N ILE A 397 16.02 -4.22 33.39
CA ILE A 397 15.85 -2.98 32.63
C ILE A 397 14.50 -2.98 31.93
N THR A 398 14.14 -4.08 31.26
CA THR A 398 12.86 -4.20 30.56
C THR A 398 11.67 -4.10 31.53
N LEU A 399 11.72 -4.76 32.67
CA LEU A 399 10.68 -4.68 33.72
C LEU A 399 10.53 -3.25 34.26
N THR A 400 11.64 -2.53 34.45
CA THR A 400 11.60 -1.11 34.89
C THR A 400 10.90 -0.24 33.86
N GLN A 401 11.20 -0.43 32.56
CA GLN A 401 10.56 0.30 31.46
C GLN A 401 9.06 -0.03 31.37
N GLN A 402 8.69 -1.30 31.49
CA GLN A 402 7.28 -1.72 31.45
C GLN A 402 6.49 -1.21 32.65
N ASN A 403 7.08 -1.19 33.86
CA ASN A 403 6.43 -0.59 35.02
C ASN A 403 6.25 0.93 34.86
N ALA A 404 7.21 1.65 34.31
CA ALA A 404 7.05 3.07 33.98
C ALA A 404 5.88 3.27 33.01
N LYS A 405 5.78 2.44 31.96
CA LYS A 405 4.67 2.47 30.99
C LYS A 405 3.31 2.20 31.63
N ILE A 406 3.24 1.26 32.58
CA ILE A 406 1.99 1.02 33.35
C ILE A 406 1.58 2.27 34.13
N LEU A 407 2.53 2.96 34.80
CA LEU A 407 2.23 4.18 35.55
C LEU A 407 1.67 5.28 34.63
N GLU A 408 2.25 5.45 33.44
CA GLU A 408 1.71 6.38 32.44
C GLU A 408 0.27 6.03 32.01
N ILE A 409 -0.01 4.73 31.79
CA ILE A 409 -1.36 4.28 31.42
C ILE A 409 -2.34 4.50 32.57
N VAL A 410 -1.96 4.19 33.80
CA VAL A 410 -2.78 4.45 35.00
C VAL A 410 -3.09 5.94 35.14
N GLU A 411 -2.10 6.80 34.92
CA GLU A 411 -2.31 8.24 34.94
C GLU A 411 -3.26 8.72 33.84
N LYS A 412 -3.13 8.17 32.62
CA LYS A 412 -4.06 8.44 31.53
C LYS A 412 -5.47 8.00 31.91
N ILE A 413 -5.65 6.78 32.44
CA ILE A 413 -6.95 6.29 32.90
C ILE A 413 -7.52 7.22 33.98
N HIS A 414 -6.73 7.65 34.96
CA HIS A 414 -7.22 8.57 35.99
C HIS A 414 -7.65 9.93 35.43
N LYS A 415 -6.96 10.44 34.40
CA LYS A 415 -7.37 11.67 33.72
C LYS A 415 -8.73 11.52 33.03
N THR A 416 -9.05 10.35 32.49
CA THR A 416 -10.36 10.11 31.89
C THR A 416 -11.50 10.12 32.91
N TYR A 417 -11.25 9.87 34.20
CA TYR A 417 -12.26 9.95 35.26
C TYR A 417 -12.71 11.37 35.60
N GLN A 418 -12.04 12.40 35.06
CA GLN A 418 -12.43 13.82 35.23
C GLN A 418 -13.48 14.26 34.18
N GLY A 419 -13.89 13.36 33.30
CA GLY A 419 -14.90 13.65 32.30
C GLY A 419 -16.30 13.79 32.88
N ASN A 420 -17.21 14.25 32.06
CA ASN A 420 -18.54 14.69 32.47
C ASN A 420 -19.62 14.13 31.55
N ILE A 421 -20.84 13.98 32.06
CA ILE A 421 -22.02 13.65 31.26
C ILE A 421 -23.02 14.80 31.38
N TYR A 422 -23.34 15.40 30.28
CA TYR A 422 -24.24 16.55 30.17
C TYR A 422 -25.54 16.13 29.51
N ILE A 423 -26.67 16.30 30.20
CA ILE A 423 -28.01 16.01 29.70
C ILE A 423 -28.83 17.28 29.83
N GLU A 424 -29.08 17.96 28.71
CA GLU A 424 -29.78 19.26 28.68
C GLU A 424 -31.27 19.13 28.96
N GLY A 425 -31.92 18.11 28.42
CA GLY A 425 -33.33 17.79 28.65
C GLY A 425 -33.51 16.73 29.72
N THR A 426 -34.09 15.60 29.37
CA THR A 426 -34.52 14.57 30.36
C THR A 426 -33.57 13.38 30.40
N VAL A 427 -33.17 12.95 31.62
CA VAL A 427 -32.66 11.61 31.85
C VAL A 427 -33.77 10.75 32.43
N HIS A 428 -34.08 9.64 31.74
CA HIS A 428 -35.14 8.71 32.15
C HIS A 428 -34.64 7.70 33.20
N GLU A 429 -35.57 7.12 33.95
CA GLU A 429 -35.27 6.03 34.85
C GLU A 429 -34.63 4.84 34.12
N ARG A 430 -33.91 3.97 34.87
CA ARG A 430 -33.09 2.86 34.34
C ARG A 430 -31.95 3.30 33.41
N THR A 431 -31.56 4.55 33.44
CA THR A 431 -30.31 5.01 32.85
C THR A 431 -29.18 4.79 33.86
N ASN A 432 -28.17 4.02 33.48
CA ASN A 432 -27.00 3.77 34.29
C ASN A 432 -25.88 4.73 33.92
N ILE A 433 -25.37 5.47 34.88
CA ILE A 433 -24.26 6.39 34.75
C ILE A 433 -23.03 5.78 35.40
N TYR A 434 -21.93 5.73 34.66
CA TYR A 434 -20.61 5.29 35.13
C TYR A 434 -19.57 6.37 34.94
N ILE A 435 -18.80 6.68 35.96
CA ILE A 435 -17.65 7.59 35.85
C ILE A 435 -16.48 6.95 36.60
N GLY A 436 -15.48 6.48 35.87
CA GLY A 436 -14.41 5.66 36.41
C GLY A 436 -14.96 4.39 37.07
N MET A 437 -14.70 4.22 38.36
CA MET A 437 -15.16 3.05 39.13
C MET A 437 -16.52 3.27 39.81
N ALA A 438 -17.05 4.48 39.78
CA ALA A 438 -18.33 4.80 40.40
C ALA A 438 -19.48 4.54 39.44
N SER A 439 -20.63 4.10 40.00
CA SER A 439 -21.84 3.89 39.24
C SER A 439 -23.06 4.47 39.97
N LYS A 440 -24.03 4.92 39.18
CA LYS A 440 -25.29 5.46 39.67
C LYS A 440 -26.44 5.08 38.73
N MET A 441 -27.47 4.43 39.23
CA MET A 441 -28.68 4.18 38.49
C MET A 441 -29.69 5.31 38.72
N ILE A 442 -30.30 5.80 37.68
CA ILE A 442 -31.36 6.81 37.75
C ILE A 442 -32.66 6.09 38.06
N THR A 443 -33.24 6.44 39.20
CA THR A 443 -34.48 5.79 39.75
C THR A 443 -35.75 6.58 39.48
N SER A 444 -35.61 7.83 39.05
CA SER A 444 -36.73 8.72 38.66
C SER A 444 -36.24 9.70 37.62
N ALA A 445 -37.10 10.04 36.68
CA ALA A 445 -36.74 11.00 35.60
C ALA A 445 -36.34 12.37 36.20
N GLN A 446 -35.29 12.95 35.64
CA GLN A 446 -34.73 14.25 36.01
C GLN A 446 -34.50 15.10 34.77
N ASN A 447 -34.56 16.43 34.91
CA ASN A 447 -34.36 17.34 33.79
C ASN A 447 -33.15 18.26 34.03
N GLY A 448 -32.41 18.52 32.97
CA GLY A 448 -31.30 19.47 32.99
C GLY A 448 -30.20 19.10 33.98
N VAL A 449 -29.54 17.95 33.79
CA VAL A 449 -28.61 17.43 34.79
C VAL A 449 -27.19 17.25 34.20
N HIS A 450 -26.21 17.50 35.04
CA HIS A 450 -24.79 17.28 34.77
C HIS A 450 -24.24 16.32 35.81
N PHE A 451 -23.64 15.21 35.35
CA PHE A 451 -22.99 14.21 36.18
C PHE A 451 -21.48 14.33 36.13
N TYR A 452 -20.80 14.31 37.28
CA TYR A 452 -19.36 14.32 37.41
C TYR A 452 -18.90 13.55 38.67
N LEU A 453 -17.62 13.20 38.69
CA LEU A 453 -17.03 12.50 39.83
C LEU A 453 -16.53 13.50 40.87
N LYS A 454 -16.98 13.39 42.12
CA LYS A 454 -16.45 14.14 43.24
C LYS A 454 -16.22 13.19 44.41
N GLU A 455 -15.01 13.21 44.97
CA GLU A 455 -14.64 12.35 46.14
C GLU A 455 -14.94 10.86 45.91
N GLY A 456 -14.80 10.35 44.66
CA GLY A 456 -15.08 8.95 44.33
C GLY A 456 -16.56 8.58 44.16
N GLN A 457 -17.48 9.55 44.24
CA GLN A 457 -18.91 9.36 44.03
C GLN A 457 -19.42 10.22 42.88
N ILE A 458 -20.43 9.70 42.15
CA ILE A 458 -21.10 10.47 41.08
C ILE A 458 -21.98 11.52 41.73
N THR A 459 -21.70 12.77 41.45
CA THR A 459 -22.42 13.95 41.91
C THR A 459 -23.25 14.53 40.77
N GLU A 460 -24.44 15.04 41.13
CA GLU A 460 -25.35 15.74 40.20
C GLU A 460 -25.28 17.25 40.42
N ALA A 461 -25.33 17.99 39.32
CA ALA A 461 -25.55 19.42 39.34
C ALA A 461 -26.52 19.82 38.23
N GLU A 462 -27.09 21.01 38.34
CA GLU A 462 -27.93 21.59 37.28
C GLU A 462 -27.11 21.77 36.00
N PHE A 463 -27.69 21.41 34.87
CA PHE A 463 -27.02 21.56 33.57
C PHE A 463 -26.74 23.03 33.27
N THR A 464 -25.50 23.28 32.88
CA THR A 464 -25.08 24.56 32.30
C THR A 464 -24.26 24.30 31.06
N LEU A 465 -24.55 25.02 29.96
CA LEU A 465 -23.83 24.84 28.72
C LEU A 465 -22.38 25.34 28.86
N VAL A 466 -21.44 24.41 28.89
CA VAL A 466 -20.00 24.74 29.00
C VAL A 466 -19.38 25.06 27.64
N SER A 467 -18.29 25.83 27.66
CA SER A 467 -17.61 26.33 26.45
C SER A 467 -17.20 25.22 25.45
N ASP A 468 -16.79 24.07 25.98
CA ASP A 468 -16.31 22.95 25.14
C ASP A 468 -17.45 22.25 24.40
N VAL A 469 -18.59 22.05 25.06
CA VAL A 469 -19.81 21.55 24.41
C VAL A 469 -20.28 22.53 23.35
N LYS A 470 -20.31 23.83 23.69
CA LYS A 470 -20.72 24.89 22.76
C LYS A 470 -19.89 24.92 21.47
N LYS A 471 -18.55 24.79 21.60
CA LYS A 471 -17.66 24.74 20.44
C LYS A 471 -18.00 23.56 19.49
N VAL A 472 -18.25 22.36 20.03
CA VAL A 472 -18.58 21.19 19.20
C VAL A 472 -19.99 21.33 18.59
N LEU A 473 -20.94 21.91 19.29
CA LEU A 473 -22.27 22.18 18.74
C LEU A 473 -22.22 23.21 17.59
N GLU A 474 -21.34 24.22 17.69
CA GLU A 474 -21.15 25.27 16.68
C GLU A 474 -20.21 24.87 15.53
N SER A 475 -19.33 23.89 15.71
CA SER A 475 -18.33 23.44 14.73
C SER A 475 -18.87 22.51 13.67
N GLY A 476 -20.06 22.71 13.17
CA GLY A 476 -20.63 21.75 12.28
C GLY A 476 -21.37 22.28 11.10
N GLU A 477 -20.68 22.48 10.01
CA GLU A 477 -21.20 22.30 8.65
C GLU A 477 -20.37 21.22 7.91
#